data_0c1e9e25c4e90003931b1152e7abb883
#
_entry.id   0c1e9e25c4e90003931b1152e7abb883
#
_cell.length_a   1.000
_cell.length_b   1.000
_cell.length_c   1.000
_cell.angle_alpha   90.00
_cell.angle_beta   90.00
_cell.angle_gamma   90.00
#
_symmetry.space_group_name_H-M   'P 1'
#
loop_
_entity.id
_entity.type
_entity.pdbx_description
1 polymer ?
#
loop_
_entity_poly.entity_id
_entity_poly.type
_entity_poly.pdbx_seq_one_letter_code
_entity_poly.pdbx_strand_id
1 'polypeptide(L)'
;MVFSYFLMAAAYYGSSYGTRGIFSYFDWTWILILAGLALSLLASAFMKSAVARYSNVTAASGLTGKDTACIILRVANVRDVGIGSVQGKLTDHYDPSSKTVGLAEESYGRTSLAAVGIAAHECGHAIQDAESYTPLKVRSAIVPAVNIGSQLSWPIF
;
A
#
# COMPACT_ATOMS: atom_id res chain seq x y z
N MET A 1 14.23 0.36 3.19
CA MET A 1 15.18 0.70 2.10
C MET A 1 15.20 2.19 1.75
N VAL A 2 14.08 2.89 1.60
CA VAL A 2 14.00 4.33 1.23
C VAL A 2 14.70 5.25 2.24
N PHE A 3 14.63 4.96 3.54
CA PHE A 3 15.23 5.78 4.59
C PHE A 3 16.78 5.77 4.59
N SER A 4 17.39 4.65 4.18
CA SER A 4 18.86 4.52 4.06
C SER A 4 19.42 5.40 2.94
N TYR A 5 18.69 5.53 1.84
CA TYR A 5 19.10 6.39 0.71
C TYR A 5 18.98 7.87 1.04
N PHE A 6 17.99 8.25 1.86
CA PHE A 6 17.82 9.63 2.30
C PHE A 6 19.00 10.11 3.17
N LEU A 7 19.47 9.27 4.11
CA LEU A 7 20.61 9.60 4.95
C LEU A 7 21.94 9.68 4.17
N MET A 8 22.13 8.81 3.17
CA MET A 8 23.32 8.87 2.31
C MET A 8 23.33 10.09 1.40
N ALA A 9 22.19 10.48 0.84
CA ALA A 9 22.08 11.70 0.04
C ALA A 9 22.40 12.94 0.88
N ALA A 10 21.89 13.03 2.11
CA ALA A 10 22.21 14.13 3.03
C ALA A 10 23.69 14.18 3.40
N ALA A 11 24.36 13.05 3.56
CA ALA A 11 25.78 12.96 3.86
C ALA A 11 26.68 13.35 2.67
N TYR A 12 26.27 13.00 1.45
CA TYR A 12 27.01 13.31 0.23
C TYR A 12 26.96 14.80 -0.11
N TYR A 13 25.80 15.45 0.04
CA TYR A 13 25.66 16.89 -0.15
C TYR A 13 26.43 17.71 0.89
N GLY A 14 26.56 17.20 2.11
CA GLY A 14 27.32 17.89 3.18
C GLY A 14 28.83 17.92 2.98
N SER A 15 29.40 17.06 2.14
CA SER A 15 30.86 16.90 2.00
C SER A 15 31.48 17.80 0.92
N SER A 16 30.71 18.38 -0.01
CA SER A 16 31.26 19.05 -1.22
C SER A 16 31.34 20.57 -1.17
N TYR A 17 30.75 21.23 -0.14
CA TYR A 17 30.75 22.70 -0.04
C TYR A 17 31.23 23.14 1.34
N GLY A 18 32.41 23.77 1.35
CA GLY A 18 33.00 24.34 2.57
C GLY A 18 32.05 25.28 3.32
N THR A 19 31.96 25.07 4.63
CA THR A 19 31.48 25.94 5.73
C THR A 19 30.32 26.93 5.49
N ARG A 20 29.44 26.71 4.53
CA ARG A 20 28.10 27.33 4.52
C ARG A 20 27.24 26.53 5.46
N GLY A 21 26.77 27.13 6.56
CA GLY A 21 26.02 26.45 7.61
C GLY A 21 24.87 25.63 7.08
N ILE A 22 24.57 24.50 7.75
CA ILE A 22 23.51 23.53 7.44
C ILE A 22 22.17 24.21 7.07
N PHE A 23 21.90 25.39 7.60
CA PHE A 23 20.69 26.17 7.35
C PHE A 23 20.65 26.87 5.96
N SER A 24 21.77 26.98 5.24
CA SER A 24 21.81 27.57 3.90
C SER A 24 21.19 26.68 2.80
N TYR A 25 20.96 25.40 3.11
CA TYR A 25 20.35 24.42 2.21
C TYR A 25 18.87 24.18 2.53
N PHE A 26 18.30 24.91 3.50
CA PHE A 26 16.90 24.76 3.92
C PHE A 26 16.02 25.62 2.98
N ASP A 27 15.71 25.09 1.81
CA ASP A 27 14.75 25.67 0.88
C ASP A 27 13.33 25.15 1.12
N TRP A 28 12.36 25.71 0.42
CA TRP A 28 10.94 25.35 0.52
C TRP A 28 10.67 23.87 0.21
N THR A 29 11.56 23.17 -0.49
CA THR A 29 11.39 21.76 -0.85
C THR A 29 11.45 20.86 0.38
N TRP A 30 12.27 21.20 1.39
CA TRP A 30 12.34 20.48 2.65
C TRP A 30 11.03 20.51 3.43
N ILE A 31 10.31 21.63 3.39
CA ILE A 31 9.01 21.76 4.03
C ILE A 31 8.01 20.79 3.39
N LEU A 32 8.02 20.68 2.07
CA LEU A 32 7.17 19.73 1.34
C LEU A 32 7.51 18.28 1.67
N ILE A 33 8.80 17.95 1.74
CA ILE A 33 9.27 16.60 2.10
C ILE A 33 8.85 16.25 3.53
N LEU A 34 9.06 17.14 4.49
CA LEU A 34 8.69 16.93 5.88
C LEU A 34 7.17 16.84 6.05
N ALA A 35 6.41 17.68 5.35
CA ALA A 35 4.95 17.63 5.35
C ALA A 35 4.44 16.30 4.77
N GLY A 36 5.00 15.84 3.65
CA GLY A 36 4.68 14.55 3.05
C GLY A 36 5.02 13.38 3.96
N LEU A 37 6.17 13.42 4.62
CA LEU A 37 6.58 12.41 5.60
C LEU A 37 5.63 12.38 6.79
N ALA A 38 5.32 13.54 7.38
CA ALA A 38 4.39 13.64 8.50
C ALA A 38 3.01 13.10 8.15
N LEU A 39 2.48 13.48 6.98
CA LEU A 39 1.19 13.00 6.49
C LEU A 39 1.19 11.48 6.29
N SER A 40 2.25 10.92 5.72
CA SER A 40 2.42 9.47 5.52
C SER A 40 2.46 8.71 6.84
N LEU A 41 3.20 9.23 7.82
CA LEU A 41 3.28 8.62 9.16
C LEU A 41 1.92 8.67 9.88
N LEU A 42 1.22 9.80 9.82
CA LEU A 42 -0.11 9.94 10.39
C LEU A 42 -1.10 8.98 9.73
N ALA A 43 -1.16 8.93 8.39
CA ALA A 43 -2.04 8.01 7.68
C ALA A 43 -1.76 6.55 8.05
N SER A 44 -0.48 6.16 8.13
CA SER A 44 -0.07 4.81 8.54
C SER A 44 -0.48 4.49 9.98
N ALA A 45 -0.36 5.45 10.89
CA ALA A 45 -0.77 5.29 12.29
C ALA A 45 -2.29 5.13 12.42
N PHE A 46 -3.07 5.95 11.70
CA PHE A 46 -4.53 5.83 11.67
C PHE A 46 -4.98 4.48 11.11
N MET A 47 -4.39 4.04 10.00
CA MET A 47 -4.71 2.74 9.41
C MET A 47 -4.42 1.59 10.38
N LYS A 48 -3.22 1.55 10.96
CA LYS A 48 -2.83 0.50 11.93
C LYS A 48 -3.74 0.51 13.16
N SER A 49 -4.09 1.68 13.68
CA SER A 49 -5.00 1.84 14.82
C SER A 49 -6.41 1.32 14.49
N ALA A 50 -6.93 1.65 13.31
CA ALA A 50 -8.23 1.17 12.84
C ALA A 50 -8.24 -0.37 12.71
N VAL A 51 -7.24 -0.96 12.04
CA VAL A 51 -7.11 -2.41 11.91
C VAL A 51 -7.03 -3.06 13.29
N ALA A 52 -6.18 -2.58 14.20
CA ALA A 52 -6.04 -3.13 15.54
C ALA A 52 -7.37 -3.08 16.33
N ARG A 53 -8.11 -1.97 16.22
CA ARG A 53 -9.41 -1.82 16.88
C ARG A 53 -10.44 -2.79 16.35
N TYR A 54 -10.59 -2.90 15.03
CA TYR A 54 -11.64 -3.69 14.39
C TYR A 54 -11.26 -5.17 14.21
N SER A 55 -10.00 -5.56 14.40
CA SER A 55 -9.59 -6.96 14.47
C SER A 55 -10.16 -7.72 15.67
N ASN A 56 -10.54 -7.00 16.73
CA ASN A 56 -11.14 -7.57 17.93
C ASN A 56 -12.68 -7.52 17.94
N VAL A 57 -13.28 -6.95 16.90
CA VAL A 57 -14.74 -6.84 16.76
C VAL A 57 -15.21 -7.90 15.76
N THR A 58 -16.04 -8.81 16.21
CA THR A 58 -16.64 -9.84 15.34
C THR A 58 -17.65 -9.19 14.40
N ALA A 59 -17.59 -9.54 13.12
CA ALA A 59 -18.58 -9.10 12.14
C ALA A 59 -19.95 -9.75 12.44
N ALA A 60 -21.01 -8.97 12.37
CA ALA A 60 -22.37 -9.44 12.65
C ALA A 60 -22.82 -10.57 11.68
N SER A 61 -22.23 -10.64 10.50
CA SER A 61 -22.47 -11.69 9.52
C SER A 61 -21.89 -13.06 9.92
N GLY A 62 -20.90 -13.09 10.84
CA GLY A 62 -20.14 -14.30 11.18
C GLY A 62 -19.29 -14.88 10.05
N LEU A 63 -19.20 -14.19 8.91
CA LEU A 63 -18.42 -14.63 7.74
C LEU A 63 -16.93 -14.40 7.98
N THR A 64 -16.11 -15.30 7.46
CA THR A 64 -14.67 -15.09 7.37
C THR A 64 -14.33 -14.12 6.23
N GLY A 65 -13.09 -13.58 6.21
CA GLY A 65 -12.65 -12.78 5.07
C GLY A 65 -12.70 -13.56 3.76
N LYS A 66 -12.31 -14.84 3.77
CA LYS A 66 -12.46 -15.73 2.60
C LYS A 66 -13.91 -15.84 2.14
N ASP A 67 -14.85 -16.12 3.06
CA ASP A 67 -16.27 -16.26 2.69
C ASP A 67 -16.81 -14.97 2.10
N THR A 68 -16.43 -13.84 2.71
CA THR A 68 -16.78 -12.50 2.21
C THR A 68 -16.27 -12.28 0.80
N ALA A 69 -14.99 -12.59 0.54
CA ALA A 69 -14.41 -12.47 -0.79
C ALA A 69 -15.14 -13.36 -1.81
N CYS A 70 -15.43 -14.62 -1.46
CA CYS A 70 -16.18 -15.53 -2.31
C CYS A 70 -17.56 -14.97 -2.68
N ILE A 71 -18.27 -14.40 -1.71
CA ILE A 71 -19.61 -13.84 -1.92
C ILE A 71 -19.54 -12.61 -2.82
N ILE A 72 -18.62 -11.67 -2.54
CA ILE A 72 -18.49 -10.43 -3.30
C ILE A 72 -18.16 -10.72 -4.76
N LEU A 73 -17.14 -11.55 -5.04
CA LEU A 73 -16.74 -11.89 -6.40
C LEU A 73 -17.86 -12.62 -7.16
N ARG A 74 -18.61 -13.49 -6.47
CA ARG A 74 -19.76 -14.18 -7.05
C ARG A 74 -20.87 -13.21 -7.42
N VAL A 75 -21.22 -12.29 -6.53
CA VAL A 75 -22.29 -11.28 -6.78
C VAL A 75 -21.89 -10.33 -7.90
N ALA A 76 -20.61 -9.95 -7.97
CA ALA A 76 -20.05 -9.14 -9.04
C ALA A 76 -19.86 -9.91 -10.36
N ASN A 77 -20.17 -11.23 -10.40
CA ASN A 77 -19.98 -12.13 -11.55
C ASN A 77 -18.52 -12.19 -12.05
N VAL A 78 -17.54 -11.96 -11.17
CA VAL A 78 -16.10 -12.09 -11.43
C VAL A 78 -15.69 -13.52 -11.07
N ARG A 79 -15.47 -14.38 -12.08
CA ARG A 79 -15.26 -15.83 -11.91
C ARG A 79 -13.84 -16.29 -12.18
N ASP A 80 -13.02 -15.44 -12.75
CA ASP A 80 -11.64 -15.69 -13.16
C ASP A 80 -10.62 -15.33 -12.09
N VAL A 81 -11.08 -14.95 -10.88
CA VAL A 81 -10.25 -14.54 -9.77
C VAL A 81 -10.20 -15.61 -8.68
N GLY A 82 -8.98 -16.08 -8.39
CA GLY A 82 -8.70 -16.98 -7.28
C GLY A 82 -8.62 -16.26 -5.94
N ILE A 83 -8.86 -16.99 -4.83
CA ILE A 83 -8.67 -16.48 -3.46
C ILE A 83 -7.68 -17.39 -2.76
N GLY A 84 -6.57 -16.82 -2.31
CA GLY A 84 -5.50 -17.52 -1.61
C GLY A 84 -5.16 -16.90 -0.26
N SER A 85 -4.54 -17.70 0.63
CA SER A 85 -3.92 -17.19 1.85
C SER A 85 -2.46 -16.87 1.59
N VAL A 86 -1.98 -15.72 2.10
CA VAL A 86 -0.59 -15.29 2.01
C VAL A 86 0.00 -15.10 3.40
N GLN A 87 1.31 -15.31 3.53
CA GLN A 87 2.01 -15.13 4.79
C GLN A 87 2.26 -13.64 5.09
N GLY A 88 2.29 -13.30 6.36
CA GLY A 88 2.58 -11.96 6.85
C GLY A 88 1.36 -11.24 7.41
N LYS A 89 1.60 -10.03 7.96
CA LYS A 89 0.55 -9.15 8.49
C LYS A 89 0.35 -7.97 7.56
N LEU A 90 -0.90 -7.68 7.22
CA LEU A 90 -1.24 -6.58 6.30
C LEU A 90 -0.54 -6.74 4.93
N THR A 91 -0.42 -7.98 4.48
CA THR A 91 0.10 -8.36 3.17
C THR A 91 -1.01 -8.65 2.18
N ASP A 92 -2.22 -8.35 2.57
CA ASP A 92 -3.41 -8.49 1.72
C ASP A 92 -3.22 -7.69 0.43
N HIS A 93 -3.55 -8.27 -0.71
CA HIS A 93 -3.43 -7.62 -2.01
C HIS A 93 -4.24 -8.34 -3.08
N TYR A 94 -4.60 -7.61 -4.12
CA TYR A 94 -5.03 -8.17 -5.39
C TYR A 94 -3.87 -8.11 -6.41
N ASP A 95 -3.56 -9.25 -7.03
CA ASP A 95 -2.60 -9.32 -8.14
C ASP A 95 -3.34 -9.49 -9.47
N PRO A 96 -3.34 -8.46 -10.32
CA PRO A 96 -4.00 -8.53 -11.62
C PRO A 96 -3.30 -9.48 -12.62
N SER A 97 -2.01 -9.78 -12.40
CA SER A 97 -1.23 -10.64 -13.30
C SER A 97 -1.62 -12.10 -13.14
N SER A 98 -1.77 -12.56 -11.89
CA SER A 98 -2.21 -13.93 -11.56
C SER A 98 -3.71 -14.04 -11.36
N LYS A 99 -4.47 -12.94 -11.42
CA LYS A 99 -5.90 -12.88 -11.10
C LYS A 99 -6.21 -13.51 -9.74
N THR A 100 -5.49 -13.06 -8.71
CA THR A 100 -5.61 -13.66 -7.37
C THR A 100 -5.77 -12.59 -6.30
N VAL A 101 -6.75 -12.76 -5.43
CA VAL A 101 -6.89 -12.04 -4.17
C VAL A 101 -6.12 -12.83 -3.11
N GLY A 102 -4.96 -12.31 -2.69
CA GLY A 102 -4.17 -12.81 -1.58
C GLY A 102 -4.63 -12.16 -0.28
N LEU A 103 -5.08 -12.96 0.68
CA LEU A 103 -5.45 -12.49 2.01
C LEU A 103 -4.44 -13.00 3.04
N ALA A 104 -3.96 -12.11 3.92
CA ALA A 104 -3.14 -12.51 5.05
C ALA A 104 -3.87 -13.55 5.91
N GLU A 105 -3.14 -14.44 6.59
CA GLU A 105 -3.75 -15.50 7.41
C GLU A 105 -4.80 -14.97 8.40
N GLU A 106 -4.51 -13.79 8.99
CA GLU A 106 -5.44 -13.14 9.92
C GLU A 106 -6.69 -12.59 9.20
N SER A 107 -6.60 -12.16 7.96
CA SER A 107 -7.74 -11.70 7.16
C SER A 107 -8.51 -12.87 6.56
N TYR A 108 -7.81 -13.93 6.15
CA TYR A 108 -8.40 -15.08 5.48
C TYR A 108 -9.36 -15.88 6.36
N GLY A 109 -8.92 -16.23 7.58
CA GLY A 109 -9.65 -17.17 8.46
C GLY A 109 -10.47 -16.52 9.58
N ARG A 110 -10.30 -15.23 9.86
CA ARG A 110 -11.02 -14.56 10.96
C ARG A 110 -12.36 -13.99 10.51
N THR A 111 -13.27 -13.92 11.48
CA THR A 111 -14.61 -13.34 11.34
C THR A 111 -14.67 -11.90 11.85
N SER A 112 -13.52 -11.24 11.99
CA SER A 112 -13.46 -9.87 12.49
C SER A 112 -13.90 -8.85 11.44
N LEU A 113 -14.37 -7.70 11.92
CA LEU A 113 -14.80 -6.61 11.04
C LEU A 113 -13.64 -6.11 10.15
N ALA A 114 -12.41 -6.10 10.69
CA ALA A 114 -11.21 -5.78 9.90
C ALA A 114 -10.98 -6.81 8.79
N ALA A 115 -11.08 -8.12 9.07
CA ALA A 115 -10.88 -9.18 8.08
C ALA A 115 -11.90 -9.07 6.92
N VAL A 116 -13.16 -8.87 7.26
CA VAL A 116 -14.25 -8.67 6.27
C VAL A 116 -14.02 -7.41 5.45
N GLY A 117 -13.63 -6.29 6.10
CA GLY A 117 -13.38 -5.02 5.42
C GLY A 117 -12.17 -5.07 4.47
N ILE A 118 -11.07 -5.72 4.90
CA ILE A 118 -9.88 -5.92 4.06
C ILE A 118 -10.21 -6.80 2.87
N ALA A 119 -10.88 -7.93 3.08
CA ALA A 119 -11.29 -8.82 2.01
C ALA A 119 -12.20 -8.11 0.98
N ALA A 120 -13.14 -7.29 1.45
CA ALA A 120 -13.99 -6.50 0.59
C ALA A 120 -13.21 -5.46 -0.23
N HIS A 121 -12.17 -4.85 0.37
CA HIS A 121 -11.29 -3.88 -0.31
C HIS A 121 -10.54 -4.54 -1.46
N GLU A 122 -9.90 -5.69 -1.22
CA GLU A 122 -9.14 -6.40 -2.26
C GLU A 122 -10.04 -6.94 -3.37
N CYS A 123 -11.25 -7.40 -3.04
CA CYS A 123 -12.25 -7.74 -4.03
C CYS A 123 -12.71 -6.53 -4.86
N GLY A 124 -12.74 -5.34 -4.25
CA GLY A 124 -12.99 -4.09 -4.97
C GLY A 124 -11.96 -3.84 -6.08
N HIS A 125 -10.67 -4.11 -5.82
CA HIS A 125 -9.62 -4.03 -6.84
C HIS A 125 -9.79 -5.07 -7.94
N ALA A 126 -10.20 -6.29 -7.60
CA ALA A 126 -10.49 -7.33 -8.58
C ALA A 126 -11.66 -6.95 -9.51
N ILE A 127 -12.72 -6.37 -8.96
CA ILE A 127 -13.87 -5.88 -9.72
C ILE A 127 -13.47 -4.71 -10.63
N GLN A 128 -12.71 -3.74 -10.11
CA GLN A 128 -12.18 -2.63 -10.89
C GLN A 128 -11.34 -3.10 -12.08
N ASP A 129 -10.53 -4.14 -11.89
CA ASP A 129 -9.72 -4.73 -12.96
C ASP A 129 -10.62 -5.42 -14.00
N ALA A 130 -11.60 -6.23 -13.57
CA ALA A 130 -12.55 -6.89 -14.44
C ALA A 130 -13.36 -5.90 -15.29
N GLU A 131 -13.75 -4.77 -14.70
CA GLU A 131 -14.45 -3.67 -15.39
C GLU A 131 -13.52 -2.77 -16.22
N SER A 132 -12.22 -3.07 -16.23
CA SER A 132 -11.23 -2.26 -16.94
C SER A 132 -11.19 -0.79 -16.48
N TYR A 133 -11.32 -0.55 -15.18
CA TYR A 133 -11.38 0.79 -14.60
C TYR A 133 -10.12 1.61 -14.91
N THR A 134 -10.30 2.68 -15.69
CA THR A 134 -9.21 3.48 -16.25
C THR A 134 -8.21 4.02 -15.19
N PRO A 135 -8.63 4.58 -14.04
CA PRO A 135 -7.69 5.07 -13.03
C PRO A 135 -6.76 3.97 -12.47
N LEU A 136 -7.23 2.73 -12.34
CA LEU A 136 -6.40 1.61 -11.91
C LEU A 136 -5.33 1.29 -12.96
N LYS A 137 -5.69 1.29 -14.24
CA LYS A 137 -4.75 1.09 -15.36
C LYS A 137 -3.69 2.18 -15.43
N VAL A 138 -4.10 3.45 -15.26
CA VAL A 138 -3.17 4.60 -15.22
C VAL A 138 -2.18 4.45 -14.06
N ARG A 139 -2.66 4.12 -12.85
CA ARG A 139 -1.80 3.85 -11.69
C ARG A 139 -0.79 2.74 -11.99
N SER A 140 -1.25 1.62 -12.52
CA SER A 140 -0.40 0.46 -12.84
C SER A 140 0.66 0.78 -13.91
N ALA A 141 0.37 1.66 -14.84
CA ALA A 141 1.32 2.13 -15.85
C ALA A 141 2.35 3.14 -15.29
N ILE A 142 1.94 3.98 -14.34
CA ILE A 142 2.82 5.01 -13.74
C ILE A 142 3.84 4.39 -12.76
N VAL A 143 3.45 3.39 -11.98
CA VAL A 143 4.32 2.79 -10.96
C VAL A 143 5.66 2.28 -11.50
N PRO A 144 5.74 1.53 -12.61
CA PRO A 144 7.02 1.12 -13.20
C PRO A 144 7.87 2.31 -13.64
N ALA A 145 7.26 3.33 -14.24
CA ALA A 145 7.95 4.54 -14.70
C ALA A 145 8.57 5.32 -13.52
N VAL A 146 7.83 5.46 -12.42
CA VAL A 146 8.33 6.09 -11.20
C VAL A 146 9.46 5.27 -10.57
N ASN A 147 9.35 3.96 -10.54
CA ASN A 147 10.41 3.09 -10.02
C ASN A 147 11.70 3.19 -10.84
N ILE A 148 11.60 3.19 -12.16
CA ILE A 148 12.76 3.39 -13.05
C ILE A 148 13.35 4.79 -12.84
N GLY A 149 12.53 5.83 -12.80
CA GLY A 149 12.97 7.20 -12.56
C GLY A 149 13.70 7.37 -11.23
N SER A 150 13.18 6.77 -10.16
CA SER A 150 13.82 6.81 -8.84
C SER A 150 15.15 6.05 -8.77
N GLN A 151 15.28 4.95 -9.51
CA GLN A 151 16.54 4.20 -9.61
C GLN A 151 17.59 4.94 -10.45
N LEU A 152 17.18 5.61 -11.53
CA LEU A 152 18.09 6.40 -12.37
C LEU A 152 18.49 7.72 -11.74
N SER A 153 17.72 8.27 -10.82
CA SER A 153 18.09 9.53 -10.14
C SER A 153 19.36 9.38 -9.30
N TRP A 154 19.62 8.21 -8.73
CA TRP A 154 20.80 7.94 -7.91
C TRP A 154 22.16 8.13 -8.63
N PRO A 155 22.40 7.58 -9.85
CA PRO A 155 23.67 7.77 -10.54
C PRO A 155 23.82 9.13 -11.24
N ILE A 156 22.76 9.96 -11.31
CA ILE A 156 22.78 11.27 -11.97
C ILE A 156 23.16 12.39 -10.98
N PHE A 157 22.99 12.18 -9.68
CA PHE A 157 23.35 13.09 -8.60
C PHE A 157 24.50 12.57 -7.77
#